data_7089b12dc048851c61e1cc2ea60a719b
#
_entry.id   7089b12dc048851c61e1cc2ea60a719b
#
_cell.length_a   1.000
_cell.length_b   1.000
_cell.length_c   1.000
_cell.angle_alpha   90.00
_cell.angle_beta   90.00
_cell.angle_gamma   90.00
#
_symmetry.space_group_name_H-M   'P 1'
#
loop_
_entity.id
_entity.type
_entity.pdbx_description
1 polymer ?
#
loop_
_entity_poly.entity_id
_entity_poly.type
_entity_poly.pdbx_seq_one_letter_code
_entity_poly.pdbx_strand_id
1 'polypeptide(L)'
;MAFRTKQDQVAEILRERIIAGTYPRGTKLKQSQIAEELGVSITPVREALHTLEAEGYVAGVSHKGLLVPEVVPGAATEVFELRVLLERELTARAVAAMTPRDIVGLRESQARIVALTGSGTEQDMRAENYRFHFRLYELANRPQTLQFVRVLWAKYPFIGQEYVGRREKQLAEHERFLALLEAGDAEGAVQALVDHIESGWAGMQAGGPTEVEAASEPRPKRRVIRA
;
A
#
# COMPACT_ATOMS: atom_id res chain seq x y z
N MET A 1 16.26 -10.41 15.66
CA MET A 1 14.88 -9.86 15.52
C MET A 1 14.75 -8.70 16.50
N ALA A 2 14.59 -7.46 16.01
CA ALA A 2 14.24 -6.36 16.88
C ALA A 2 12.83 -6.60 17.43
N PHE A 3 12.63 -6.45 18.74
CA PHE A 3 11.30 -6.53 19.34
C PHE A 3 10.46 -5.39 18.78
N ARG A 4 9.42 -5.69 18.02
CA ARG A 4 8.43 -4.68 17.57
C ARG A 4 7.70 -4.17 18.82
N THR A 5 7.77 -2.87 19.06
CA THR A 5 7.05 -2.22 20.16
C THR A 5 5.53 -2.27 19.92
N LYS A 6 4.71 -1.99 20.94
CA LYS A 6 3.25 -1.81 20.75
C LYS A 6 2.94 -0.69 19.75
N GLN A 7 3.72 0.38 19.76
CA GLN A 7 3.65 1.47 18.79
C GLN A 7 3.87 0.96 17.36
N ASP A 8 4.94 0.16 17.12
CA ASP A 8 5.23 -0.38 15.78
C ASP A 8 4.11 -1.28 15.27
N GLN A 9 3.53 -2.10 16.15
CA GLN A 9 2.40 -2.95 15.82
C GLN A 9 1.16 -2.14 15.43
N VAL A 10 0.83 -1.10 16.21
CA VAL A 10 -0.30 -0.20 15.91
C VAL A 10 -0.06 0.55 14.60
N ALA A 11 1.16 1.05 14.36
CA ALA A 11 1.50 1.74 13.11
C ALA A 11 1.31 0.83 11.90
N GLU A 12 1.74 -0.44 11.98
CA GLU A 12 1.57 -1.40 10.89
C GLU A 12 0.09 -1.69 10.60
N ILE A 13 -0.70 -1.96 11.64
CA ILE A 13 -2.16 -2.18 11.49
C ILE A 13 -2.84 -0.98 10.83
N LEU A 14 -2.48 0.23 11.23
CA LEU A 14 -3.07 1.45 10.66
C LEU A 14 -2.65 1.67 9.21
N ARG A 15 -1.38 1.37 8.83
CA ARG A 15 -0.94 1.40 7.42
C ARG A 15 -1.78 0.46 6.56
N GLU A 16 -1.90 -0.80 7.00
CA GLU A 16 -2.71 -1.80 6.30
C GLU A 16 -4.15 -1.34 6.12
N ARG A 17 -4.79 -0.82 7.17
CA ARG A 17 -6.17 -0.33 7.13
C ARG A 17 -6.35 0.86 6.18
N ILE A 18 -5.38 1.78 6.12
CA ILE A 18 -5.42 2.92 5.21
C ILE A 18 -5.25 2.44 3.76
N ILE A 19 -4.28 1.56 3.48
CA ILE A 19 -4.05 1.00 2.15
C ILE A 19 -5.24 0.14 1.69
N ALA A 20 -5.80 -0.65 2.59
CA ALA A 20 -6.98 -1.45 2.31
C ALA A 20 -8.25 -0.61 2.05
N GLY A 21 -8.23 0.67 2.44
CA GLY A 21 -9.41 1.55 2.34
C GLY A 21 -10.40 1.38 3.48
N THR A 22 -10.04 0.67 4.56
CA THR A 22 -10.84 0.60 5.79
C THR A 22 -11.00 1.99 6.42
N TYR A 23 -9.98 2.81 6.31
CA TYR A 23 -10.03 4.25 6.55
C TYR A 23 -9.92 4.98 5.19
N PRO A 24 -11.03 5.33 4.54
CA PRO A 24 -11.03 6.04 3.27
C PRO A 24 -10.31 7.39 3.35
N ARG A 25 -9.89 7.91 2.20
CA ARG A 25 -9.34 9.26 2.08
C ARG A 25 -10.32 10.29 2.65
N GLY A 26 -9.82 11.31 3.34
CA GLY A 26 -10.62 12.31 4.04
C GLY A 26 -11.13 11.87 5.42
N THR A 27 -11.00 10.60 5.80
CA THR A 27 -11.47 10.11 7.10
C THR A 27 -10.67 10.73 8.23
N LYS A 28 -11.39 11.26 9.23
CA LYS A 28 -10.81 11.76 10.48
C LYS A 28 -10.47 10.61 11.42
N LEU A 29 -9.22 10.55 11.86
CA LEU A 29 -8.70 9.54 12.78
C LEU A 29 -8.78 10.05 14.23
N LYS A 30 -9.62 9.43 15.05
CA LYS A 30 -9.75 9.74 16.48
C LYS A 30 -8.93 8.75 17.29
N GLN A 31 -7.95 9.24 18.04
CA GLN A 31 -7.05 8.41 18.85
C GLN A 31 -7.79 7.50 19.85
N SER A 32 -8.84 8.03 20.51
CA SER A 32 -9.63 7.27 21.47
C SER A 32 -10.39 6.11 20.82
N GLN A 33 -10.98 6.35 19.65
CA GLN A 33 -11.71 5.33 18.91
C GLN A 33 -10.78 4.22 18.43
N ILE A 34 -9.62 4.57 17.89
CA ILE A 34 -8.61 3.60 17.45
C ILE A 34 -8.08 2.79 18.64
N ALA A 35 -7.85 3.43 19.79
CA ALA A 35 -7.38 2.76 20.99
C ALA A 35 -8.40 1.71 21.49
N GLU A 36 -9.69 2.05 21.46
CA GLU A 36 -10.79 1.15 21.79
C GLU A 36 -10.89 -0.01 20.80
N GLU A 37 -10.87 0.26 19.50
CA GLU A 37 -10.92 -0.77 18.43
C GLU A 37 -9.77 -1.77 18.52
N LEU A 38 -8.57 -1.32 18.91
CA LEU A 38 -7.38 -2.16 18.97
C LEU A 38 -7.12 -2.75 20.37
N GLY A 39 -7.92 -2.40 21.38
CA GLY A 39 -7.74 -2.88 22.76
C GLY A 39 -6.42 -2.41 23.40
N VAL A 40 -5.94 -1.20 23.07
CA VAL A 40 -4.70 -0.63 23.58
C VAL A 40 -4.92 0.72 24.26
N SER A 41 -3.94 1.23 25.00
CA SER A 41 -4.00 2.58 25.55
C SER A 41 -3.79 3.63 24.43
N ILE A 42 -4.16 4.89 24.72
CA ILE A 42 -4.04 6.01 23.77
C ILE A 42 -2.58 6.31 23.41
N THR A 43 -1.63 6.07 24.31
CA THR A 43 -0.22 6.43 24.10
C THR A 43 0.40 5.77 22.87
N PRO A 44 0.39 4.42 22.70
CA PRO A 44 0.94 3.80 21.49
C PRO A 44 0.19 4.20 20.21
N VAL A 45 -1.11 4.53 20.29
CA VAL A 45 -1.86 5.04 19.13
C VAL A 45 -1.37 6.42 18.72
N ARG A 46 -1.17 7.33 19.68
CA ARG A 46 -0.66 8.68 19.40
C ARG A 46 0.73 8.63 18.76
N GLU A 47 1.63 7.81 19.31
CA GLU A 47 2.98 7.63 18.79
C GLU A 47 2.98 7.00 17.38
N ALA A 48 2.13 5.99 17.15
CA ALA A 48 1.93 5.40 15.84
C ALA A 48 1.43 6.42 14.82
N LEU A 49 0.46 7.25 15.18
CA LEU A 49 -0.06 8.30 14.30
C LEU A 49 0.98 9.36 13.97
N HIS A 50 1.90 9.71 14.88
CA HIS A 50 3.04 10.59 14.56
C HIS A 50 3.99 9.96 13.56
N THR A 51 4.28 8.65 13.69
CA THR A 51 5.07 7.91 12.69
C THR A 51 4.39 7.93 11.32
N LEU A 52 3.07 7.67 11.28
CA LEU A 52 2.28 7.68 10.05
C LEU A 52 2.15 9.07 9.42
N GLU A 53 2.17 10.13 10.22
CA GLU A 53 2.20 11.51 9.74
C GLU A 53 3.53 11.82 9.04
N ALA A 54 4.65 11.40 9.61
CA ALA A 54 5.97 11.54 9.00
C ALA A 54 6.10 10.73 7.69
N GLU A 55 5.40 9.61 7.58
CA GLU A 55 5.33 8.77 6.37
C GLU A 55 4.27 9.26 5.36
N GLY A 56 3.43 10.22 5.72
CA GLY A 56 2.40 10.76 4.83
C GLY A 56 1.11 9.94 4.71
N TYR A 57 0.94 8.88 5.52
CA TYR A 57 -0.34 8.14 5.61
C TYR A 57 -1.43 8.96 6.30
N VAL A 58 -1.02 9.87 7.16
CA VAL A 58 -1.90 10.74 7.94
C VAL A 58 -1.41 12.17 7.81
N ALA A 59 -2.30 13.14 7.85
CA ALA A 59 -1.96 14.56 7.85
C ALA A 59 -2.71 15.31 8.95
N GLY A 60 -1.98 16.19 9.65
CA GLY A 60 -2.58 17.15 10.57
C GLY A 60 -3.19 18.31 9.80
N VAL A 61 -4.49 18.56 10.00
CA VAL A 61 -5.18 19.70 9.41
C VAL A 61 -5.70 20.60 10.52
N SER A 62 -5.38 21.89 10.42
CA SER A 62 -5.82 22.90 11.41
C SER A 62 -7.33 22.80 11.63
N HIS A 63 -7.74 22.80 12.89
CA HIS A 63 -9.12 22.67 13.35
C HIS A 63 -9.86 21.36 13.01
N LYS A 64 -9.28 20.47 12.17
CA LYS A 64 -9.87 19.16 11.82
C LYS A 64 -9.21 17.99 12.54
N GLY A 65 -7.98 18.15 13.04
CA GLY A 65 -7.20 17.09 13.65
C GLY A 65 -6.48 16.22 12.59
N LEU A 66 -6.20 14.96 12.92
CA LEU A 66 -5.54 14.01 12.02
C LEU A 66 -6.57 13.38 11.06
N LEU A 67 -6.20 13.28 9.78
CA LEU A 67 -7.01 12.63 8.75
C LEU A 67 -6.14 11.86 7.75
N VAL A 68 -6.75 10.93 7.03
CA VAL A 68 -6.13 10.27 5.86
C VAL A 68 -6.14 11.28 4.71
N PRO A 69 -4.95 11.70 4.17
CA PRO A 69 -4.90 12.75 3.15
C PRO A 69 -5.50 12.29 1.82
N GLU A 70 -6.03 13.23 1.07
CA GLU A 70 -6.42 13.00 -0.33
C GLU A 70 -5.20 12.78 -1.21
N VAL A 71 -5.39 12.11 -2.35
CA VAL A 71 -4.36 11.97 -3.37
C VAL A 71 -4.13 13.33 -4.05
N VAL A 72 -2.87 13.70 -4.25
CA VAL A 72 -2.54 14.94 -4.96
C VAL A 72 -2.76 14.72 -6.46
N PRO A 73 -3.68 15.46 -7.09
CA PRO A 73 -3.90 15.35 -8.54
C PRO A 73 -2.60 15.59 -9.32
N GLY A 74 -2.37 14.78 -10.35
CA GLY A 74 -1.19 14.91 -11.23
C GLY A 74 0.11 14.30 -10.66
N ALA A 75 0.19 13.97 -9.38
CA ALA A 75 1.40 13.37 -8.80
C ALA A 75 1.50 11.84 -9.01
N ALA A 76 0.46 11.19 -9.49
CA ALA A 76 0.37 9.73 -9.55
C ALA A 76 1.46 9.11 -10.46
N THR A 77 1.75 9.73 -11.60
CA THR A 77 2.79 9.23 -12.53
C THR A 77 4.17 9.29 -11.89
N GLU A 78 4.55 10.42 -11.29
CA GLU A 78 5.83 10.56 -10.61
C GLU A 78 5.97 9.58 -9.43
N VAL A 79 4.91 9.43 -8.63
CA VAL A 79 4.87 8.46 -7.53
C VAL A 79 5.05 7.03 -8.06
N PHE A 80 4.42 6.68 -9.18
CA PHE A 80 4.57 5.38 -9.82
C PHE A 80 6.01 5.14 -10.30
N GLU A 81 6.62 6.09 -11.02
CA GLU A 81 7.99 5.98 -11.52
C GLU A 81 9.00 5.78 -10.38
N LEU A 82 8.86 6.54 -9.30
CA LEU A 82 9.68 6.37 -8.11
C LEU A 82 9.45 5.01 -7.43
N ARG A 83 8.23 4.49 -7.41
CA ARG A 83 7.93 3.17 -6.90
C ARG A 83 8.65 2.09 -7.70
N VAL A 84 8.53 2.11 -9.03
CA VAL A 84 9.22 1.13 -9.92
C VAL A 84 10.72 1.13 -9.64
N LEU A 85 11.34 2.31 -9.56
CA LEU A 85 12.77 2.45 -9.30
C LEU A 85 13.19 1.85 -7.95
N LEU A 86 12.52 2.25 -6.87
CA LEU A 86 12.92 1.88 -5.51
C LEU A 86 12.48 0.45 -5.14
N GLU A 87 11.32 0.01 -5.60
CA GLU A 87 10.84 -1.34 -5.35
C GLU A 87 11.64 -2.38 -6.15
N ARG A 88 12.11 -2.05 -7.37
CA ARG A 88 13.09 -2.88 -8.09
C ARG A 88 14.39 -3.07 -7.30
N GLU A 89 14.97 -1.99 -6.75
CA GLU A 89 16.18 -2.06 -5.93
C GLU A 89 15.97 -2.92 -4.69
N LEU A 90 14.84 -2.72 -3.96
CA LEU A 90 14.52 -3.54 -2.80
C LEU A 90 14.35 -5.01 -3.18
N THR A 91 13.64 -5.29 -4.28
CA THR A 91 13.43 -6.68 -4.76
C THR A 91 14.76 -7.33 -5.11
N ALA A 92 15.64 -6.67 -5.85
CA ALA A 92 16.94 -7.22 -6.23
C ALA A 92 17.79 -7.55 -4.99
N ARG A 93 17.80 -6.68 -3.98
CA ARG A 93 18.50 -6.92 -2.71
C ARG A 93 17.87 -8.04 -1.88
N ALA A 94 16.55 -8.08 -1.83
CA ALA A 94 15.82 -9.12 -1.13
C ALA A 94 16.10 -10.50 -1.74
N VAL A 95 15.98 -10.62 -3.07
CA VAL A 95 16.25 -11.87 -3.80
C VAL A 95 17.68 -12.34 -3.56
N ALA A 96 18.66 -11.45 -3.58
CA ALA A 96 20.07 -11.78 -3.34
C ALA A 96 20.37 -12.25 -1.90
N ALA A 97 19.55 -11.82 -0.92
CA ALA A 97 19.71 -12.16 0.50
C ALA A 97 18.78 -13.28 0.99
N MET A 98 17.83 -13.70 0.16
CA MET A 98 16.73 -14.59 0.52
C MET A 98 17.21 -16.01 0.81
N THR A 99 16.63 -16.60 1.86
CA THR A 99 16.80 -18.02 2.20
C THR A 99 15.60 -18.85 1.71
N PRO A 100 15.73 -20.19 1.60
CA PRO A 100 14.60 -21.06 1.27
C PRO A 100 13.39 -20.86 2.22
N ARG A 101 13.64 -20.54 3.50
CA ARG A 101 12.59 -20.27 4.48
C ARG A 101 11.82 -18.98 4.15
N ASP A 102 12.48 -17.99 3.59
CA ASP A 102 11.84 -16.74 3.19
C ASP A 102 10.90 -16.96 1.99
N ILE A 103 11.31 -17.83 1.04
CA ILE A 103 10.46 -18.23 -0.09
C ILE A 103 9.20 -18.95 0.41
N VAL A 104 9.33 -19.89 1.35
CA VAL A 104 8.18 -20.54 1.98
C VAL A 104 7.24 -19.51 2.60
N GLY A 105 7.79 -18.52 3.30
CA GLY A 105 7.00 -17.47 3.91
C GLY A 105 6.27 -16.55 2.91
N LEU A 106 6.84 -16.32 1.73
CA LEU A 106 6.15 -15.60 0.64
C LEU A 106 5.05 -16.48 0.01
N ARG A 107 5.30 -17.79 -0.14
CA ARG A 107 4.28 -18.77 -0.57
C ARG A 107 3.08 -18.79 0.37
N GLU A 108 3.31 -18.77 1.69
CA GLU A 108 2.23 -18.67 2.68
C GLU A 108 1.43 -17.37 2.54
N SER A 109 2.11 -16.24 2.24
CA SER A 109 1.42 -14.97 2.00
C SER A 109 0.56 -15.04 0.73
N GLN A 110 1.08 -15.61 -0.35
CA GLN A 110 0.32 -15.82 -1.59
C GLN A 110 -0.89 -16.75 -1.36
N ALA A 111 -0.72 -17.83 -0.60
CA ALA A 111 -1.81 -18.74 -0.27
C ALA A 111 -2.95 -18.04 0.49
N ARG A 112 -2.63 -17.07 1.39
CA ARG A 112 -3.65 -16.25 2.06
C ARG A 112 -4.41 -15.35 1.07
N ILE A 113 -3.70 -14.73 0.10
CA ILE A 113 -4.36 -13.92 -0.94
C ILE A 113 -5.32 -14.81 -1.76
N VAL A 114 -4.87 -16.01 -2.17
CA VAL A 114 -5.70 -16.97 -2.90
C VAL A 114 -6.93 -17.37 -2.09
N ALA A 115 -6.79 -17.67 -0.81
CA ALA A 115 -7.90 -18.04 0.06
C ALA A 115 -8.98 -16.95 0.16
N LEU A 116 -8.60 -15.68 0.02
CA LEU A 116 -9.53 -14.54 0.05
C LEU A 116 -10.35 -14.40 -1.25
N THR A 117 -9.97 -15.03 -2.36
CA THR A 117 -10.69 -14.88 -3.63
C THR A 117 -12.14 -15.37 -3.58
N GLY A 118 -12.43 -16.34 -2.72
CA GLY A 118 -13.77 -16.94 -2.58
C GLY A 118 -14.63 -16.36 -1.45
N SER A 119 -14.01 -15.70 -0.44
CA SER A 119 -14.72 -15.32 0.78
C SER A 119 -14.28 -13.98 1.37
N GLY A 120 -13.18 -13.40 0.89
CA GLY A 120 -12.64 -12.14 1.40
C GLY A 120 -13.25 -10.91 0.71
N THR A 121 -13.12 -9.77 1.38
CA THR A 121 -13.44 -8.47 0.79
C THR A 121 -12.25 -7.95 -0.03
N GLU A 122 -12.50 -6.95 -0.89
CA GLU A 122 -11.43 -6.24 -1.60
C GLU A 122 -10.44 -5.58 -0.62
N GLN A 123 -10.92 -5.16 0.54
CA GLN A 123 -10.09 -4.59 1.61
C GLN A 123 -9.12 -5.64 2.16
N ASP A 124 -9.61 -6.86 2.42
CA ASP A 124 -8.76 -7.96 2.90
C ASP A 124 -7.69 -8.33 1.89
N MET A 125 -8.05 -8.37 0.61
CA MET A 125 -7.10 -8.67 -0.47
C MET A 125 -6.03 -7.59 -0.60
N ARG A 126 -6.39 -6.31 -0.54
CA ARG A 126 -5.41 -5.20 -0.54
C ARG A 126 -4.48 -5.24 0.66
N ALA A 127 -4.99 -5.58 1.84
CA ALA A 127 -4.17 -5.74 3.04
C ALA A 127 -3.16 -6.88 2.90
N GLU A 128 -3.59 -8.06 2.42
CA GLU A 128 -2.67 -9.19 2.21
C GLU A 128 -1.66 -8.92 1.09
N ASN A 129 -2.07 -8.23 0.00
CA ASN A 129 -1.14 -7.80 -1.05
C ASN A 129 -0.05 -6.86 -0.49
N TYR A 130 -0.44 -5.89 0.34
CA TYR A 130 0.52 -5.04 1.04
C TYR A 130 1.50 -5.88 1.89
N ARG A 131 1.00 -6.82 2.69
CA ARG A 131 1.83 -7.70 3.53
C ARG A 131 2.80 -8.53 2.71
N PHE A 132 2.37 -9.07 1.55
CA PHE A 132 3.22 -9.82 0.63
C PHE A 132 4.41 -8.98 0.17
N HIS A 133 4.15 -7.78 -0.35
CA HIS A 133 5.19 -6.88 -0.85
C HIS A 133 6.15 -6.43 0.25
N PHE A 134 5.63 -5.99 1.40
CA PHE A 134 6.48 -5.50 2.48
C PHE A 134 7.26 -6.62 3.18
N ARG A 135 6.73 -7.84 3.24
CA ARG A 135 7.50 -9.01 3.67
C ARG A 135 8.73 -9.22 2.77
N LEU A 136 8.58 -9.11 1.45
CA LEU A 136 9.68 -9.19 0.50
C LEU A 136 10.68 -8.05 0.71
N TYR A 137 10.21 -6.80 0.74
CA TYR A 137 11.09 -5.63 0.81
C TYR A 137 11.87 -5.54 2.12
N GLU A 138 11.34 -6.03 3.23
CA GLU A 138 12.05 -6.10 4.52
C GLU A 138 13.31 -6.99 4.44
N LEU A 139 13.34 -8.01 3.60
CA LEU A 139 14.51 -8.88 3.39
C LEU A 139 15.70 -8.14 2.73
N ALA A 140 15.45 -7.04 2.06
CA ALA A 140 16.50 -6.25 1.41
C ALA A 140 17.50 -5.63 2.40
N ASN A 141 17.13 -5.53 3.68
CA ASN A 141 17.92 -4.86 4.73
C ASN A 141 18.37 -3.44 4.33
N ARG A 142 17.46 -2.68 3.71
CA ARG A 142 17.65 -1.29 3.24
C ARG A 142 16.63 -0.37 3.91
N PRO A 143 16.80 -0.03 5.21
CA PRO A 143 15.76 0.65 5.99
C PRO A 143 15.40 2.04 5.43
N GLN A 144 16.36 2.80 4.88
CA GLN A 144 16.08 4.11 4.29
C GLN A 144 15.24 3.98 3.01
N THR A 145 15.64 3.09 2.09
CA THR A 145 14.88 2.84 0.85
C THR A 145 13.48 2.33 1.16
N LEU A 146 13.36 1.42 2.13
CA LEU A 146 12.08 0.89 2.58
C LEU A 146 11.16 1.99 3.13
N GLN A 147 11.72 2.96 3.87
CA GLN A 147 10.94 4.09 4.39
C GLN A 147 10.42 4.97 3.24
N PHE A 148 11.24 5.27 2.22
CA PHE A 148 10.76 6.00 1.05
C PHE A 148 9.66 5.24 0.30
N VAL A 149 9.80 3.93 0.14
CA VAL A 149 8.75 3.09 -0.47
C VAL A 149 7.46 3.16 0.35
N ARG A 150 7.51 3.14 1.70
CA ARG A 150 6.32 3.35 2.54
C ARG A 150 5.64 4.68 2.25
N VAL A 151 6.40 5.77 2.13
CA VAL A 151 5.87 7.10 1.79
C VAL A 151 5.19 7.09 0.41
N LEU A 152 5.80 6.44 -0.58
CA LEU A 152 5.23 6.35 -1.93
C LEU A 152 3.94 5.51 -1.95
N TRP A 153 3.89 4.43 -1.18
CA TRP A 153 2.67 3.62 -1.02
C TRP A 153 1.54 4.41 -0.35
N ALA A 154 1.85 5.28 0.61
CA ALA A 154 0.86 6.18 1.22
C ALA A 154 0.23 7.15 0.20
N LYS A 155 1.01 7.59 -0.78
CA LYS A 155 0.60 8.55 -1.81
C LYS A 155 -0.05 7.90 -3.03
N TYR A 156 0.12 6.59 -3.22
CA TYR A 156 -0.38 5.89 -4.39
C TYR A 156 -1.89 5.65 -4.31
N PRO A 157 -2.64 5.92 -5.37
CA PRO A 157 -4.09 5.71 -5.38
C PRO A 157 -4.41 4.23 -5.62
N PHE A 158 -4.43 3.41 -4.57
CA PHE A 158 -4.82 2.00 -4.68
C PHE A 158 -6.31 1.78 -4.94
N ILE A 159 -7.14 2.78 -4.70
CA ILE A 159 -8.59 2.74 -4.92
C ILE A 159 -8.86 2.89 -6.42
N GLY A 160 -9.72 2.03 -6.98
CA GLY A 160 -10.05 2.03 -8.42
C GLY A 160 -9.20 1.08 -9.26
N GLN A 161 -8.32 0.28 -8.68
CA GLN A 161 -7.60 -0.79 -9.39
C GLN A 161 -8.46 -2.04 -9.70
N GLU A 162 -9.76 -1.95 -9.42
CA GLU A 162 -10.71 -3.07 -9.51
C GLU A 162 -11.29 -3.13 -10.92
N TYR A 163 -10.45 -3.37 -11.93
CA TYR A 163 -10.96 -3.71 -13.25
C TYR A 163 -11.14 -5.21 -13.41
N VAL A 164 -12.05 -5.58 -14.30
CA VAL A 164 -12.36 -7.00 -14.59
C VAL A 164 -11.09 -7.76 -14.94
N GLY A 165 -10.83 -8.87 -14.25
CA GLY A 165 -9.63 -9.71 -14.47
C GLY A 165 -8.36 -9.25 -13.75
N ARG A 166 -8.36 -8.13 -13.02
CA ARG A 166 -7.15 -7.68 -12.28
C ARG A 166 -6.73 -8.66 -11.20
N ARG A 167 -7.71 -9.21 -10.50
CA ARG A 167 -7.47 -10.17 -9.42
C ARG A 167 -6.75 -11.42 -9.91
N GLU A 168 -7.28 -12.06 -10.95
CA GLU A 168 -6.69 -13.25 -11.55
C GLU A 168 -5.30 -12.97 -12.11
N LYS A 169 -5.14 -11.81 -12.76
CA LYS A 169 -3.86 -11.36 -13.29
C LYS A 169 -2.83 -11.16 -12.18
N GLN A 170 -3.18 -10.49 -11.09
CA GLN A 170 -2.31 -10.28 -9.93
C GLN A 170 -1.85 -11.61 -9.34
N LEU A 171 -2.75 -12.57 -9.16
CA LEU A 171 -2.41 -13.89 -8.64
C LEU A 171 -1.43 -14.64 -9.54
N ALA A 172 -1.64 -14.59 -10.86
CA ALA A 172 -0.75 -15.20 -11.83
C ALA A 172 0.64 -14.54 -11.87
N GLU A 173 0.69 -13.21 -11.72
CA GLU A 173 1.94 -12.45 -11.67
C GLU A 173 2.76 -12.78 -10.41
N HIS A 174 2.12 -12.86 -9.24
CA HIS A 174 2.78 -13.31 -8.01
C HIS A 174 3.26 -14.77 -8.13
N GLU A 175 2.45 -15.65 -8.71
CA GLU A 175 2.83 -17.04 -8.92
C GLU A 175 4.06 -17.16 -9.83
N ARG A 176 4.11 -16.38 -10.92
CA ARG A 176 5.28 -16.31 -11.81
C ARG A 176 6.54 -15.87 -11.04
N PHE A 177 6.41 -14.81 -10.22
CA PHE A 177 7.52 -14.33 -9.38
C PHE A 177 8.04 -15.44 -8.45
N LEU A 178 7.16 -16.13 -7.74
CA LEU A 178 7.51 -17.19 -6.80
C LEU A 178 8.13 -18.42 -7.50
N ALA A 179 7.61 -18.79 -8.67
CA ALA A 179 8.16 -19.90 -9.46
C ALA A 179 9.59 -19.61 -9.94
N LEU A 180 9.89 -18.36 -10.33
CA LEU A 180 11.24 -17.95 -10.73
C LEU A 180 12.20 -17.95 -9.52
N LEU A 181 11.75 -17.54 -8.33
CA LEU A 181 12.53 -17.64 -7.10
C LEU A 181 12.90 -19.12 -6.79
N GLU A 182 11.95 -20.02 -6.89
CA GLU A 182 12.13 -21.46 -6.63
C GLU A 182 13.04 -22.12 -7.67
N ALA A 183 13.00 -21.63 -8.92
CA ALA A 183 13.92 -22.06 -9.99
C ALA A 183 15.33 -21.47 -9.85
N GLY A 184 15.57 -20.55 -8.91
CA GLY A 184 16.84 -19.86 -8.74
C GLY A 184 17.13 -18.78 -9.80
N ASP A 185 16.12 -18.38 -10.60
CA ASP A 185 16.22 -17.30 -11.58
C ASP A 185 16.02 -15.95 -10.91
N ALA A 186 17.09 -15.44 -10.33
CA ALA A 186 17.07 -14.17 -9.59
C ALA A 186 16.74 -12.97 -10.48
N GLU A 187 17.27 -12.90 -11.69
CA GLU A 187 17.03 -11.78 -12.62
C GLU A 187 15.61 -11.82 -13.14
N GLY A 188 15.12 -12.98 -13.55
CA GLY A 188 13.74 -13.18 -13.98
C GLY A 188 12.73 -12.87 -12.87
N ALA A 189 13.02 -13.24 -11.61
CA ALA A 189 12.17 -12.91 -10.47
C ALA A 189 12.07 -11.39 -10.25
N VAL A 190 13.20 -10.67 -10.28
CA VAL A 190 13.19 -9.20 -10.15
C VAL A 190 12.36 -8.56 -11.26
N GLN A 191 12.55 -9.00 -12.52
CA GLN A 191 11.79 -8.46 -13.64
C GLN A 191 10.31 -8.80 -13.54
N ALA A 192 9.94 -10.01 -13.12
CA ALA A 192 8.55 -10.41 -12.93
C ALA A 192 7.82 -9.53 -11.90
N LEU A 193 8.49 -9.09 -10.83
CA LEU A 193 7.88 -8.18 -9.87
C LEU A 193 7.76 -6.75 -10.43
N VAL A 194 8.71 -6.27 -11.21
CA VAL A 194 8.60 -4.99 -11.91
C VAL A 194 7.43 -5.02 -12.88
N ASP A 195 7.33 -6.07 -13.72
CA ASP A 195 6.21 -6.26 -14.66
C ASP A 195 4.85 -6.25 -13.92
N HIS A 196 4.79 -6.84 -12.72
CA HIS A 196 3.59 -6.83 -11.86
C HIS A 196 3.21 -5.41 -11.41
N ILE A 197 4.17 -4.60 -10.97
CA ILE A 197 3.94 -3.20 -10.55
C ILE A 197 3.46 -2.37 -11.74
N GLU A 198 4.12 -2.51 -12.90
CA GLU A 198 3.77 -1.80 -14.14
C GLU A 198 2.40 -2.21 -14.67
N SER A 199 2.08 -3.50 -14.60
CA SER A 199 0.76 -4.04 -14.96
C SER A 199 -0.36 -3.44 -14.12
N GLY A 200 -0.13 -3.26 -12.81
CA GLY A 200 -1.08 -2.59 -11.92
C GLY A 200 -1.35 -1.15 -12.33
N TRP A 201 -0.31 -0.42 -12.70
CA TRP A 201 -0.40 0.96 -13.17
C TRP A 201 -1.14 1.07 -14.51
N ALA A 202 -0.76 0.26 -15.50
CA ALA A 202 -1.40 0.25 -16.81
C ALA A 202 -2.90 -0.03 -16.72
N GLY A 203 -3.30 -0.96 -15.84
CA GLY A 203 -4.72 -1.26 -15.60
C GLY A 203 -5.48 -0.09 -14.99
N MET A 204 -4.86 0.66 -14.09
CA MET A 204 -5.47 1.85 -13.50
C MET A 204 -5.68 2.96 -14.55
N GLN A 205 -4.72 3.18 -15.45
CA GLN A 205 -4.85 4.16 -16.52
C GLN A 205 -5.93 3.77 -17.55
N ALA A 206 -6.07 2.48 -17.86
CA ALA A 206 -7.07 1.98 -18.81
C ALA A 206 -8.51 2.04 -18.26
N GLY A 207 -8.68 2.04 -16.94
CA GLY A 207 -9.99 2.13 -16.27
C GLY A 207 -10.68 3.50 -16.35
N GLY A 208 -10.04 4.51 -16.96
CA GLY A 208 -10.52 5.89 -17.05
C GLY A 208 -10.15 6.74 -15.84
N PRO A 209 -10.53 8.05 -15.85
CA PRO A 209 -10.20 8.95 -14.75
C PRO A 209 -10.76 8.39 -13.45
N THR A 210 -9.89 8.21 -12.47
CA THR A 210 -10.30 7.85 -11.11
C THR A 210 -11.25 8.93 -10.60
N GLU A 211 -12.24 8.59 -9.75
CA GLU A 211 -13.13 9.57 -9.10
C GLU A 211 -12.36 10.76 -8.47
N VAL A 212 -11.08 10.56 -8.19
CA VAL A 212 -10.15 11.58 -7.68
C VAL A 212 -9.86 12.67 -8.72
N GLU A 213 -9.78 12.35 -10.01
CA GLU A 213 -9.57 13.35 -11.08
C GLU A 213 -10.89 14.09 -11.39
N ALA A 214 -12.01 13.38 -11.35
CA ALA A 214 -13.34 13.97 -11.55
C ALA A 214 -13.76 14.91 -10.39
N ALA A 215 -13.29 14.68 -9.17
CA ALA A 215 -13.55 15.54 -8.01
C ALA A 215 -12.68 16.82 -7.99
N SER A 216 -11.63 16.89 -8.80
CA SER A 216 -10.71 18.04 -8.88
C SER A 216 -11.12 19.14 -9.87
N GLU A 217 -12.15 18.93 -10.70
CA GLU A 217 -12.69 20.01 -11.50
C GLU A 217 -13.38 21.06 -10.58
N PRO A 218 -12.98 22.33 -10.64
CA PRO A 218 -13.59 23.37 -9.83
C PRO A 218 -15.07 23.50 -10.25
N ARG A 219 -15.98 23.16 -9.33
CA ARG A 219 -17.42 23.36 -9.56
C ARG A 219 -17.66 24.80 -10.03
N PRO A 220 -18.34 25.04 -11.15
CA PRO A 220 -18.57 26.38 -11.66
C PRO A 220 -19.31 27.19 -10.59
N LYS A 221 -18.72 28.35 -10.22
CA LYS A 221 -19.33 29.28 -9.26
C LYS A 221 -20.73 29.64 -9.75
N ARG A 222 -21.76 29.23 -9.02
CA ARG A 222 -23.14 29.67 -9.26
C ARG A 222 -23.15 31.19 -9.26
N ARG A 223 -23.41 31.78 -10.43
CA ARG A 223 -23.66 33.20 -10.59
C ARG A 223 -24.93 33.54 -9.79
N VAL A 224 -24.79 34.20 -8.66
CA VAL A 224 -25.91 34.80 -7.95
C VAL A 224 -26.37 35.98 -8.80
N ILE A 225 -27.48 35.80 -9.50
CA ILE A 225 -28.20 36.90 -10.15
C ILE A 225 -28.91 37.64 -9.00
N ARG A 226 -28.41 38.83 -8.66
CA ARG A 226 -29.16 39.76 -7.83
C ARG A 226 -30.25 40.36 -8.70
N ALA A 227 -31.49 40.14 -8.33
CA ALA A 227 -32.64 40.91 -8.76
C ALA A 227 -32.75 42.22 -7.93
#